data_a80c59867cd01766e62c289191c123a6
#
_entry.id   a80c59867cd01766e62c289191c123a6
#
_cell.length_a   1.000
_cell.length_b   1.000
_cell.length_c   1.000
_cell.angle_alpha   90.00
_cell.angle_beta   90.00
_cell.angle_gamma   90.00
#
_symmetry.space_group_name_H-M   'P 1'
#
loop_
_entity.id
_entity.type
_entity.pdbx_description
1 polymer ?
#
loop_
_entity_poly.entity_id
_entity_poly.type
_entity_poly.pdbx_seq_one_letter_code
_entity_poly.pdbx_strand_id
1 'polypeptide(L)'
;MAAFNVSSKMTPLKFHAVPTSDRLSWSKSVSDFAAGLHSRRRWERMQVAALRSMKITEHDQMPDLTSQNGPLTFDTVKTPFELQSSDSTLGNQRIMSNPRRKTKIVCTIGPSTSSREMIWKLAETGMNVARLNMSHGDHASHKKTIDLVKEYNAQFEDKVIAIMLDTKGPEVRSGDVPKPIMLKEGQEFNFTIKRGVSSENTVSVNYDDFVNDVEVGDILLVDGGMMSLVVKSKSKDLVKCQVIDGGELKSRRHLNVRGKSATLPSITDKDWEDIKFGVDNQVDFYAVSFVKDAEVVHELKDYLRSCGADIHVIVKIESADSIPNLHSIISASDGAMVARGDLGAELPIEEVPLLQEDIIRRCHSMQKPVIVATNMLESMINHPTPTRAEVSDIAIAVREGADAVMLSGETAHGKYPLKAVKVMHTVALRTESSLSTSTTPPSQTIPYKSHMGTMFAFHATTMANTLNTPIIVFTRTGSMAITLSHYRPSSTIFAFTNEERVKQRLVLYHGVMPIFMQFSDDAEETFSRALSILVNKGLMKEGEHVTLVQSGAQPIWRVESTHHIQVRKVQG
;
A
#
# COMPACT_ATOMS: atom_id res chain seq x y z
N MET A 1 -20.80 -40.13 47.81
CA MET A 1 -19.83 -40.50 48.86
C MET A 1 -18.44 -40.38 48.21
N ALA A 2 -17.66 -39.57 48.63
CA ALA A 2 -16.79 -38.98 49.50
C ALA A 2 -16.18 -37.69 48.92
N ALA A 3 -16.32 -36.63 49.67
CA ALA A 3 -15.66 -35.36 49.46
C ALA A 3 -14.23 -35.42 50.00
N PHE A 4 -13.30 -34.75 49.33
CA PHE A 4 -12.05 -34.31 49.96
C PHE A 4 -11.84 -32.81 49.74
N ASN A 5 -12.01 -32.10 50.86
CA ASN A 5 -11.61 -30.71 51.05
C ASN A 5 -10.09 -30.67 51.35
N VAL A 6 -9.34 -29.82 50.63
CA VAL A 6 -8.02 -29.38 51.10
C VAL A 6 -7.97 -27.86 50.99
N SER A 7 -8.04 -27.25 52.15
CA SER A 7 -7.73 -25.84 52.41
C SER A 7 -6.20 -25.66 52.49
N SER A 8 -5.63 -24.71 51.73
CA SER A 8 -4.29 -24.21 51.99
C SER A 8 -4.28 -22.68 52.05
N LYS A 9 -3.88 -22.20 53.19
CA LYS A 9 -3.75 -20.81 53.62
C LYS A 9 -2.67 -20.10 52.81
N MET A 10 -3.00 -18.94 52.24
CA MET A 10 -2.02 -17.97 51.75
C MET A 10 -1.65 -16.99 52.84
N THR A 11 -0.34 -16.85 53.10
CA THR A 11 0.28 -15.83 53.93
C THR A 11 0.68 -14.61 53.09
N PRO A 12 0.50 -13.37 53.56
CA PRO A 12 0.85 -12.19 52.80
C PRO A 12 2.34 -11.81 52.90
N LEU A 13 2.97 -11.56 51.76
CA LEU A 13 4.33 -11.01 51.68
C LEU A 13 4.29 -9.49 51.88
N LYS A 14 5.11 -9.02 52.81
CA LYS A 14 5.33 -7.61 53.16
C LYS A 14 6.15 -6.90 52.08
N PHE A 15 5.63 -5.77 51.59
CA PHE A 15 6.42 -4.80 50.84
C PHE A 15 7.32 -3.99 51.76
N HIS A 16 8.63 -3.97 51.47
CA HIS A 16 9.58 -3.00 52.05
C HIS A 16 9.63 -1.77 51.14
N ALA A 17 9.42 -0.62 51.79
CA ALA A 17 9.60 0.71 51.18
C ALA A 17 11.09 1.04 51.08
N VAL A 18 11.51 1.63 49.97
CA VAL A 18 12.84 2.23 49.74
C VAL A 18 12.67 3.75 49.67
N PRO A 19 13.55 4.55 50.28
CA PRO A 19 13.34 5.98 50.51
C PRO A 19 13.68 6.84 49.30
N THR A 20 12.95 7.96 49.23
CA THR A 20 13.16 9.11 48.34
C THR A 20 14.39 9.92 48.76
N SER A 21 15.35 10.12 47.86
CA SER A 21 16.13 11.37 47.69
C SER A 21 17.00 11.25 46.43
N ASP A 22 16.78 12.12 45.44
CA ASP A 22 17.78 13.08 45.01
C ASP A 22 17.23 13.90 43.84
N ARG A 23 17.03 15.17 44.18
CA ARG A 23 16.88 16.24 43.16
C ARG A 23 18.25 16.45 42.53
N LEU A 24 18.35 16.25 41.21
CA LEU A 24 19.48 16.79 40.44
C LEU A 24 18.95 17.63 39.26
N SER A 25 19.41 18.84 39.34
CA SER A 25 19.24 20.05 38.55
C SER A 25 19.26 19.90 37.03
N TRP A 26 18.28 20.54 36.40
CA TRP A 26 18.28 20.93 34.99
C TRP A 26 19.26 22.11 34.78
N SER A 27 20.47 21.82 34.28
CA SER A 27 21.35 22.84 33.71
C SER A 27 22.40 22.24 32.80
N LYS A 28 21.99 21.68 31.63
CA LYS A 28 22.89 21.39 30.49
C LYS A 28 22.04 21.15 29.24
N SER A 29 21.55 22.21 28.61
CA SER A 29 20.95 22.10 27.29
C SER A 29 21.01 23.38 26.42
N VAL A 30 21.90 24.33 26.75
CA VAL A 30 22.05 25.55 25.93
C VAL A 30 23.34 25.56 25.10
N SER A 31 24.33 24.68 25.40
CA SER A 31 25.59 24.62 24.65
C SER A 31 25.50 23.79 23.35
N ASP A 32 24.56 22.86 23.24
CA ASP A 32 24.49 21.97 22.05
C ASP A 32 23.67 22.58 20.88
N PHE A 33 22.89 23.64 21.16
CA PHE A 33 22.16 24.37 20.12
C PHE A 33 23.03 25.35 19.29
N ALA A 34 24.16 25.77 19.82
CA ALA A 34 25.09 26.67 19.15
C ALA A 34 26.02 25.97 18.13
N ALA A 35 26.26 24.67 18.29
CA ALA A 35 27.12 23.90 17.37
C ALA A 35 26.41 23.54 16.05
N GLY A 36 25.07 23.45 16.06
CA GLY A 36 24.26 23.15 14.85
C GLY A 36 24.15 24.31 13.86
N LEU A 37 24.28 25.55 14.32
CA LEU A 37 24.17 26.74 13.48
C LEU A 37 25.44 27.09 12.69
N HIS A 38 26.60 26.56 13.12
CA HIS A 38 27.87 26.78 12.40
C HIS A 38 28.04 25.84 11.19
N SER A 39 27.40 24.67 11.19
CA SER A 39 27.45 23.74 10.06
C SER A 39 26.55 24.17 8.90
N ARG A 40 25.39 24.77 9.16
CA ARG A 40 24.48 25.29 8.11
C ARG A 40 25.09 26.44 7.31
N ARG A 41 25.77 27.39 7.97
CA ARG A 41 26.43 28.51 7.27
C ARG A 41 27.65 28.11 6.44
N ARG A 42 28.24 26.95 6.70
CA ARG A 42 29.32 26.40 5.89
C ARG A 42 28.79 25.73 4.62
N TRP A 43 27.60 25.13 4.67
CA TRP A 43 26.94 24.52 3.51
C TRP A 43 26.42 25.56 2.51
N GLU A 44 25.83 26.64 2.98
CA GLU A 44 25.38 27.74 2.10
C GLU A 44 26.53 28.45 1.39
N ARG A 45 27.68 28.59 2.02
CA ARG A 45 28.88 29.16 1.38
C ARG A 45 29.50 28.27 0.33
N MET A 46 29.34 26.96 0.43
CA MET A 46 29.80 26.00 -0.60
C MET A 46 28.90 25.98 -1.83
N GLN A 47 27.61 26.16 -1.69
CA GLN A 47 26.68 26.25 -2.83
C GLN A 47 26.88 27.56 -3.62
N VAL A 48 27.12 28.66 -2.96
CA VAL A 48 27.37 29.95 -3.64
C VAL A 48 28.75 29.97 -4.37
N ALA A 49 29.73 29.20 -3.91
CA ALA A 49 31.02 29.07 -4.59
C ALA A 49 30.92 28.19 -5.85
N ALA A 50 30.08 27.16 -5.83
CA ALA A 50 29.86 26.26 -6.98
C ALA A 50 29.13 26.95 -8.15
N LEU A 51 28.25 27.92 -7.85
CA LEU A 51 27.50 28.68 -8.86
C LEU A 51 28.32 29.80 -9.53
N ARG A 52 29.47 30.16 -8.97
CA ARG A 52 30.36 31.21 -9.57
C ARG A 52 31.40 30.68 -10.54
N SER A 53 31.58 29.37 -10.71
CA SER A 53 32.59 28.76 -11.60
C SER A 53 32.06 28.32 -12.96
N MET A 54 30.75 28.51 -13.26
CA MET A 54 30.23 28.28 -14.61
C MET A 54 30.14 29.62 -15.36
N LYS A 55 31.20 30.01 -16.04
CA LYS A 55 31.16 31.04 -17.09
C LYS A 55 30.69 30.38 -18.37
N ILE A 56 29.51 30.80 -18.84
CA ILE A 56 29.01 30.51 -20.18
C ILE A 56 29.74 31.47 -21.14
N THR A 57 30.45 30.94 -22.09
CA THR A 57 30.94 31.69 -23.27
C THR A 57 29.83 31.69 -24.32
N GLU A 58 29.32 32.89 -24.59
CA GLU A 58 28.50 33.15 -25.79
C GLU A 58 29.39 33.10 -27.02
N HIS A 59 29.04 32.29 -28.00
CA HIS A 59 29.10 32.51 -29.45
C HIS A 59 28.79 31.20 -30.17
N ASP A 60 27.61 31.13 -30.80
CA ASP A 60 27.52 30.79 -32.21
C ASP A 60 26.08 31.01 -32.75
N GLN A 61 26.06 31.50 -33.97
CA GLN A 61 24.96 32.08 -34.69
C GLN A 61 23.94 31.04 -35.17
N MET A 62 22.63 31.38 -35.08
CA MET A 62 21.53 30.71 -35.79
C MET A 62 21.56 31.05 -37.28
N PRO A 63 21.25 30.11 -38.19
CA PRO A 63 20.79 30.43 -39.54
C PRO A 63 19.27 30.48 -39.60
N ASP A 64 18.82 31.54 -40.21
CA ASP A 64 17.45 31.86 -40.60
C ASP A 64 16.94 30.90 -41.71
N LEU A 65 15.75 30.31 -41.54
CA LEU A 65 15.04 29.64 -42.62
C LEU A 65 13.53 30.02 -42.59
N THR A 66 13.23 31.03 -43.38
CA THR A 66 11.86 31.42 -43.78
C THR A 66 11.37 30.55 -44.92
N SER A 67 10.08 30.24 -44.86
CA SER A 67 9.12 29.93 -45.91
C SER A 67 9.28 28.64 -46.73
N GLN A 68 8.27 27.74 -46.59
CA GLN A 68 7.43 27.33 -47.72
C GLN A 68 6.12 26.65 -47.23
N ASN A 69 5.00 27.17 -47.69
CA ASN A 69 3.65 26.68 -47.50
C ASN A 69 3.35 25.50 -48.44
N GLY A 70 2.74 24.43 -47.91
CA GLY A 70 2.06 23.39 -48.68
C GLY A 70 1.14 22.55 -47.78
N PRO A 71 -0.08 22.18 -48.21
CA PRO A 71 -1.06 21.52 -47.34
C PRO A 71 -0.75 20.06 -47.14
N LEU A 72 -0.61 19.64 -45.85
CA LEU A 72 -0.43 18.25 -45.46
C LEU A 72 -1.79 17.54 -45.32
N THR A 73 -2.01 16.57 -46.18
CA THR A 73 -3.07 15.57 -46.08
C THR A 73 -2.75 14.60 -44.92
N PHE A 74 -3.77 14.35 -44.09
CA PHE A 74 -3.67 13.34 -43.01
C PHE A 74 -3.73 11.93 -43.60
N ASP A 75 -2.61 11.23 -43.61
CA ASP A 75 -2.56 9.79 -43.79
C ASP A 75 -1.84 9.13 -42.64
N THR A 76 -2.58 8.21 -42.00
CA THR A 76 -2.15 7.09 -41.12
C THR A 76 -0.79 7.20 -40.43
N VAL A 77 -0.81 7.67 -39.19
CA VAL A 77 0.33 7.56 -38.28
C VAL A 77 0.48 6.10 -37.82
N LYS A 78 1.42 5.39 -38.42
CA LYS A 78 2.00 4.16 -37.88
C LYS A 78 2.75 4.50 -36.58
N THR A 79 2.46 3.75 -35.53
CA THR A 79 3.10 3.88 -34.22
C THR A 79 4.61 3.65 -34.32
N PRO A 80 5.47 4.60 -33.92
CA PRO A 80 6.90 4.38 -33.89
C PRO A 80 7.33 4.01 -32.47
N PHE A 81 7.45 2.74 -32.18
CA PHE A 81 8.31 2.25 -31.08
C PHE A 81 8.72 0.79 -31.33
N GLU A 82 9.37 0.54 -32.46
CA GLU A 82 10.39 -0.51 -32.56
C GLU A 82 11.74 0.18 -32.47
N LEU A 83 12.38 0.09 -31.33
CA LEU A 83 13.79 0.46 -31.18
C LEU A 83 14.63 -0.58 -31.90
N GLN A 84 15.07 -0.24 -33.12
CA GLN A 84 16.18 -0.93 -33.77
C GLN A 84 17.47 -0.64 -32.95
N SER A 85 18.02 -1.70 -32.42
CA SER A 85 19.34 -1.73 -31.81
C SER A 85 20.41 -1.67 -32.91
N SER A 86 21.06 -0.52 -33.06
CA SER A 86 22.36 -0.43 -33.72
C SER A 86 23.32 0.30 -32.79
N ASP A 87 24.07 -0.44 -32.01
CA ASP A 87 25.45 -0.13 -31.71
C ASP A 87 26.17 -1.40 -31.24
N SER A 88 27.02 -1.91 -32.15
CA SER A 88 27.99 -2.94 -31.89
C SER A 88 29.29 -2.28 -31.44
N THR A 89 29.54 -2.26 -30.13
CA THR A 89 30.87 -2.34 -29.50
C THR A 89 30.73 -2.14 -27.99
N LEU A 90 30.69 -3.25 -27.28
CA LEU A 90 31.38 -3.50 -26.01
C LEU A 90 30.83 -4.82 -25.41
N GLY A 91 31.73 -5.70 -25.10
CA GLY A 91 31.51 -7.09 -24.81
C GLY A 91 30.57 -7.38 -23.64
N ASN A 92 29.97 -8.57 -23.70
CA ASN A 92 29.17 -9.23 -22.66
C ASN A 92 27.83 -8.55 -22.29
N GLN A 93 26.90 -8.41 -23.24
CA GLN A 93 25.48 -8.38 -22.87
C GLN A 93 25.07 -9.78 -22.38
N ARG A 94 25.07 -9.95 -21.05
CA ARG A 94 24.35 -11.04 -20.37
C ARG A 94 22.91 -11.00 -20.85
N ILE A 95 22.41 -12.09 -21.42
CA ILE A 95 21.01 -12.27 -21.81
C ILE A 95 20.20 -12.23 -20.50
N MET A 96 19.69 -11.07 -20.15
CA MET A 96 18.78 -10.90 -19.00
C MET A 96 17.46 -11.54 -19.39
N SER A 97 16.98 -12.49 -18.57
CA SER A 97 15.57 -12.89 -18.59
C SER A 97 14.72 -11.62 -18.51
N ASN A 98 13.64 -11.52 -19.29
CA ASN A 98 12.76 -10.34 -19.33
C ASN A 98 12.49 -9.84 -17.91
N PRO A 99 12.80 -8.56 -17.58
CA PRO A 99 12.64 -8.04 -16.24
C PRO A 99 11.17 -8.10 -15.83
N ARG A 100 10.90 -8.64 -14.64
CA ARG A 100 9.56 -8.78 -14.10
C ARG A 100 9.31 -7.68 -13.07
N ARG A 101 8.13 -7.05 -13.15
CA ARG A 101 7.70 -6.08 -12.16
C ARG A 101 7.58 -6.74 -10.77
N LYS A 102 8.12 -6.08 -9.76
CA LYS A 102 8.14 -6.52 -8.36
C LYS A 102 7.07 -5.86 -7.51
N THR A 103 6.85 -4.54 -7.68
CA THR A 103 5.75 -3.80 -7.06
C THR A 103 4.41 -4.35 -7.52
N LYS A 104 3.50 -4.63 -6.61
CA LYS A 104 2.20 -5.23 -6.93
C LYS A 104 1.19 -4.19 -7.37
N ILE A 105 0.14 -4.62 -8.07
CA ILE A 105 -0.97 -3.76 -8.48
C ILE A 105 -2.27 -4.28 -7.89
N VAL A 106 -2.93 -3.42 -7.13
CA VAL A 106 -4.29 -3.62 -6.62
C VAL A 106 -5.25 -2.91 -7.57
N CYS A 107 -6.26 -3.62 -8.09
CA CYS A 107 -7.28 -3.03 -8.95
C CYS A 107 -8.65 -3.12 -8.27
N THR A 108 -9.34 -1.98 -8.16
CA THR A 108 -10.71 -1.96 -7.69
C THR A 108 -11.63 -2.47 -8.81
N ILE A 109 -12.41 -3.50 -8.50
CA ILE A 109 -13.38 -4.06 -9.44
C ILE A 109 -14.71 -3.33 -9.26
N GLY A 110 -15.29 -2.91 -10.36
CA GLY A 110 -16.55 -2.18 -10.39
C GLY A 110 -17.26 -2.29 -11.76
N PRO A 111 -18.23 -1.43 -12.05
CA PRO A 111 -19.08 -1.57 -13.25
C PRO A 111 -18.33 -1.76 -14.57
N SER A 112 -17.16 -1.14 -14.73
CA SER A 112 -16.35 -1.27 -15.95
C SER A 112 -15.56 -2.56 -16.06
N THR A 113 -15.40 -3.32 -14.95
CA THR A 113 -14.46 -4.44 -14.89
C THR A 113 -15.03 -5.71 -14.25
N SER A 114 -16.30 -5.72 -13.86
CA SER A 114 -16.93 -6.86 -13.16
C SER A 114 -17.27 -8.05 -14.08
N SER A 115 -17.05 -7.96 -15.40
CA SER A 115 -17.27 -9.08 -16.29
C SER A 115 -16.13 -10.09 -16.24
N ARG A 116 -16.43 -11.37 -16.50
CA ARG A 116 -15.44 -12.45 -16.60
C ARG A 116 -14.27 -12.09 -17.51
N GLU A 117 -14.59 -11.61 -18.71
CA GLU A 117 -13.60 -11.21 -19.71
C GLU A 117 -12.65 -10.10 -19.21
N MET A 118 -13.20 -9.11 -18.52
CA MET A 118 -12.41 -7.99 -18.01
C MET A 118 -11.52 -8.41 -16.84
N ILE A 119 -12.00 -9.26 -15.93
CA ILE A 119 -11.18 -9.80 -14.83
C ILE A 119 -9.98 -10.58 -15.40
N TRP A 120 -10.20 -11.43 -16.42
CA TRP A 120 -9.12 -12.17 -17.11
C TRP A 120 -8.11 -11.20 -17.75
N LYS A 121 -8.58 -10.18 -18.47
CA LYS A 121 -7.71 -9.18 -19.10
C LYS A 121 -6.94 -8.34 -18.08
N LEU A 122 -7.55 -7.99 -16.94
CA LEU A 122 -6.86 -7.29 -15.86
C LEU A 122 -5.74 -8.14 -15.27
N ALA A 123 -6.01 -9.42 -15.02
CA ALA A 123 -5.02 -10.38 -14.54
C ALA A 123 -3.82 -10.51 -15.50
N GLU A 124 -4.09 -10.66 -16.79
CA GLU A 124 -3.06 -10.74 -17.83
C GLU A 124 -2.26 -9.43 -17.98
N THR A 125 -2.92 -8.29 -17.79
CA THR A 125 -2.28 -6.97 -17.87
C THR A 125 -1.40 -6.67 -16.66
N GLY A 126 -1.65 -7.33 -15.50
CA GLY A 126 -0.76 -7.24 -14.34
C GLY A 126 -1.43 -7.00 -12.99
N MET A 127 -2.76 -7.16 -12.88
CA MET A 127 -3.45 -7.15 -11.58
C MET A 127 -2.95 -8.29 -10.69
N ASN A 128 -2.66 -7.98 -9.43
CA ASN A 128 -2.27 -8.95 -8.41
C ASN A 128 -3.36 -9.15 -7.35
N VAL A 129 -4.10 -8.09 -7.03
CA VAL A 129 -5.16 -8.10 -6.03
C VAL A 129 -6.41 -7.46 -6.61
N ALA A 130 -7.53 -8.16 -6.50
CA ALA A 130 -8.86 -7.63 -6.82
C ALA A 130 -9.46 -7.02 -5.54
N ARG A 131 -9.64 -5.69 -5.52
CA ARG A 131 -10.25 -4.96 -4.40
C ARG A 131 -11.75 -4.81 -4.64
N LEU A 132 -12.53 -5.17 -3.62
CA LEU A 132 -13.98 -5.00 -3.54
C LEU A 132 -14.29 -3.88 -2.55
N ASN A 133 -14.78 -2.75 -3.03
CA ASN A 133 -15.10 -1.59 -2.18
C ASN A 133 -16.56 -1.69 -1.69
N MET A 134 -16.74 -1.96 -0.39
CA MET A 134 -18.06 -2.13 0.23
C MET A 134 -18.84 -0.82 0.42
N SER A 135 -18.25 0.32 0.08
CA SER A 135 -18.99 1.59 -0.03
C SER A 135 -19.96 1.61 -1.23
N HIS A 136 -19.79 0.70 -2.19
CA HIS A 136 -20.56 0.62 -3.43
C HIS A 136 -20.99 -0.82 -3.73
N GLY A 137 -22.10 -0.95 -4.45
CA GLY A 137 -22.64 -2.27 -4.80
C GLY A 137 -23.36 -2.95 -3.63
N ASP A 138 -23.64 -4.23 -3.81
CA ASP A 138 -24.26 -5.10 -2.83
C ASP A 138 -23.50 -6.44 -2.70
N HIS A 139 -23.83 -7.22 -1.70
CA HIS A 139 -23.20 -8.53 -1.45
C HIS A 139 -23.35 -9.48 -2.64
N ALA A 140 -24.46 -9.42 -3.40
CA ALA A 140 -24.68 -10.29 -4.55
C ALA A 140 -23.72 -9.97 -5.70
N SER A 141 -23.50 -8.69 -6.01
CA SER A 141 -22.55 -8.24 -7.03
C SER A 141 -21.10 -8.54 -6.65
N HIS A 142 -20.74 -8.34 -5.38
CA HIS A 142 -19.41 -8.68 -4.87
C HIS A 142 -19.18 -10.19 -4.86
N LYS A 143 -20.18 -10.99 -4.48
CA LYS A 143 -20.10 -12.46 -4.53
C LYS A 143 -19.79 -12.96 -5.95
N LYS A 144 -20.49 -12.42 -6.95
CA LYS A 144 -20.23 -12.76 -8.35
C LYS A 144 -18.78 -12.46 -8.74
N THR A 145 -18.23 -11.33 -8.31
CA THR A 145 -16.84 -10.98 -8.59
C THR A 145 -15.87 -11.94 -7.88
N ILE A 146 -16.13 -12.28 -6.62
CA ILE A 146 -15.34 -13.27 -5.86
C ILE A 146 -15.30 -14.61 -6.59
N ASP A 147 -16.48 -15.10 -7.03
CA ASP A 147 -16.57 -16.38 -7.73
C ASP A 147 -15.79 -16.38 -9.06
N LEU A 148 -15.83 -15.29 -9.82
CA LEU A 148 -15.04 -15.14 -11.03
C LEU A 148 -13.53 -15.12 -10.76
N VAL A 149 -13.07 -14.44 -9.69
CA VAL A 149 -11.65 -14.46 -9.32
C VAL A 149 -11.23 -15.87 -8.88
N LYS A 150 -12.06 -16.56 -8.11
CA LYS A 150 -11.79 -17.96 -7.73
C LYS A 150 -11.78 -18.89 -8.93
N GLU A 151 -12.67 -18.70 -9.90
CA GLU A 151 -12.67 -19.43 -11.18
C GLU A 151 -11.36 -19.20 -11.94
N TYR A 152 -10.88 -17.95 -12.02
CA TYR A 152 -9.58 -17.64 -12.62
C TYR A 152 -8.44 -18.39 -11.93
N ASN A 153 -8.37 -18.30 -10.60
CA ASN A 153 -7.32 -18.96 -9.82
C ASN A 153 -7.32 -20.48 -9.96
N ALA A 154 -8.49 -21.10 -10.17
CA ALA A 154 -8.61 -22.53 -10.40
C ALA A 154 -8.15 -22.96 -11.80
N GLN A 155 -8.23 -22.07 -12.80
CA GLN A 155 -7.79 -22.35 -14.17
C GLN A 155 -6.28 -22.16 -14.37
N PHE A 156 -5.64 -21.28 -13.59
CA PHE A 156 -4.25 -20.87 -13.75
C PHE A 156 -3.45 -21.11 -12.47
N GLU A 157 -2.80 -22.25 -12.37
CA GLU A 157 -2.01 -22.63 -11.18
C GLU A 157 -0.85 -21.69 -10.85
N ASP A 158 -0.28 -21.02 -11.88
CA ASP A 158 0.89 -20.14 -11.77
C ASP A 158 0.54 -18.66 -11.65
N LYS A 159 -0.72 -18.31 -11.82
CA LYS A 159 -1.22 -16.93 -11.69
C LYS A 159 -2.26 -16.91 -10.59
N VAL A 160 -2.01 -16.12 -9.59
CA VAL A 160 -2.91 -16.01 -8.46
C VAL A 160 -3.30 -14.54 -8.29
N ILE A 161 -4.60 -14.31 -8.14
CA ILE A 161 -5.17 -13.02 -7.77
C ILE A 161 -5.74 -13.17 -6.37
N ALA A 162 -5.25 -12.36 -5.44
CA ALA A 162 -5.83 -12.28 -4.11
C ALA A 162 -7.08 -11.40 -4.10
N ILE A 163 -7.98 -11.64 -3.14
CA ILE A 163 -9.22 -10.90 -2.98
C ILE A 163 -9.12 -10.03 -1.73
N MET A 164 -9.29 -8.74 -1.89
CA MET A 164 -9.30 -7.76 -0.80
C MET A 164 -10.69 -7.15 -0.67
N LEU A 165 -11.29 -7.26 0.51
CA LEU A 165 -12.53 -6.59 0.85
C LEU A 165 -12.19 -5.31 1.62
N ASP A 166 -12.64 -4.15 1.13
CA ASP A 166 -12.38 -2.83 1.70
C ASP A 166 -13.65 -2.32 2.36
N THR A 167 -13.64 -2.15 3.69
CA THR A 167 -14.80 -1.74 4.47
C THR A 167 -15.17 -0.30 4.16
N LYS A 168 -16.44 0.04 4.36
CA LYS A 168 -16.91 1.40 4.14
C LYS A 168 -16.39 2.36 5.21
N GLY A 169 -16.42 1.94 6.46
CA GLY A 169 -16.08 2.76 7.61
C GLY A 169 -17.12 3.85 7.95
N PRO A 170 -16.85 4.61 9.00
CA PRO A 170 -17.74 5.65 9.51
C PRO A 170 -17.58 6.96 8.69
N GLU A 171 -18.30 7.10 7.60
CA GLU A 171 -18.28 8.31 6.78
C GLU A 171 -19.32 9.33 7.23
N VAL A 172 -18.88 10.56 7.49
CA VAL A 172 -19.80 11.70 7.62
C VAL A 172 -20.07 12.29 6.24
N ARG A 173 -21.36 12.39 5.88
CA ARG A 173 -21.80 12.88 4.57
C ARG A 173 -22.91 13.91 4.71
N SER A 174 -22.94 14.86 3.77
CA SER A 174 -24.10 15.73 3.56
C SER A 174 -25.31 14.91 3.10
N GLY A 175 -26.50 15.39 3.42
CA GLY A 175 -27.75 14.78 2.99
C GLY A 175 -28.03 14.92 1.49
N ASP A 176 -29.21 14.46 1.10
CA ASP A 176 -29.66 14.59 -0.29
C ASP A 176 -30.12 16.04 -0.57
N VAL A 177 -29.75 16.54 -1.75
CA VAL A 177 -30.19 17.82 -2.29
C VAL A 177 -30.99 17.57 -3.57
N PRO A 178 -32.21 18.17 -3.69
CA PRO A 178 -33.06 17.96 -4.89
C PRO A 178 -32.41 18.46 -6.18
N LYS A 179 -31.60 19.51 -6.06
CA LYS A 179 -30.78 20.08 -7.15
C LYS A 179 -29.43 20.48 -6.55
N PRO A 180 -28.34 20.37 -7.33
CA PRO A 180 -27.04 20.87 -6.88
C PRO A 180 -27.12 22.33 -6.41
N ILE A 181 -26.51 22.62 -5.26
CA ILE A 181 -26.48 23.95 -4.66
C ILE A 181 -25.15 24.60 -4.99
N MET A 182 -25.17 25.75 -5.64
CA MET A 182 -23.95 26.51 -5.93
C MET A 182 -23.57 27.35 -4.71
N LEU A 183 -22.51 26.97 -4.01
CA LEU A 183 -21.94 27.72 -2.91
C LEU A 183 -20.98 28.79 -3.44
N LYS A 184 -21.15 30.04 -2.96
CA LYS A 184 -20.30 31.18 -3.35
C LYS A 184 -19.43 31.59 -2.19
N GLU A 185 -18.22 32.03 -2.46
CA GLU A 185 -17.30 32.59 -1.46
C GLU A 185 -17.99 33.70 -0.62
N GLY A 186 -17.80 33.66 0.69
CA GLY A 186 -18.40 34.57 1.64
C GLY A 186 -19.87 34.29 1.99
N GLN A 187 -20.55 33.37 1.30
CA GLN A 187 -21.95 33.02 1.55
C GLN A 187 -22.11 32.33 2.90
N GLU A 188 -23.20 32.59 3.61
CA GLU A 188 -23.61 31.80 4.77
C GLU A 188 -24.27 30.51 4.30
N PHE A 189 -23.87 29.38 4.92
CA PHE A 189 -24.43 28.06 4.67
C PHE A 189 -24.49 27.27 5.98
N ASN A 190 -25.48 26.40 6.11
CA ASN A 190 -25.74 25.69 7.36
C ASN A 190 -25.74 24.17 7.16
N PHE A 191 -25.21 23.47 8.15
CA PHE A 191 -25.36 22.02 8.28
C PHE A 191 -26.23 21.69 9.49
N THR A 192 -27.15 20.75 9.35
CA THR A 192 -28.05 20.34 10.43
C THR A 192 -28.08 18.83 10.62
N ILE A 193 -28.19 18.38 11.88
CA ILE A 193 -28.38 16.97 12.21
C ILE A 193 -29.81 16.48 11.99
N LYS A 194 -30.76 17.39 11.71
CA LYS A 194 -32.13 17.00 11.36
C LYS A 194 -32.18 16.36 9.99
N ARG A 195 -32.46 15.05 9.96
CA ARG A 195 -32.50 14.26 8.73
C ARG A 195 -33.51 14.80 7.73
N GLY A 196 -33.14 14.71 6.44
CA GLY A 196 -34.03 15.08 5.32
C GLY A 196 -34.23 16.58 5.11
N VAL A 197 -33.58 17.45 5.89
CA VAL A 197 -33.63 18.89 5.67
C VAL A 197 -32.70 19.25 4.52
N SER A 198 -33.26 19.89 3.48
CA SER A 198 -32.51 20.44 2.36
C SER A 198 -33.18 21.70 1.87
N SER A 199 -32.44 22.79 1.78
CA SER A 199 -32.85 24.09 1.26
C SER A 199 -31.68 24.74 0.52
N GLU A 200 -31.86 25.93 -0.04
CA GLU A 200 -30.80 26.66 -0.75
C GLU A 200 -29.59 27.00 0.11
N ASN A 201 -29.78 27.09 1.44
CA ASN A 201 -28.74 27.50 2.40
C ASN A 201 -28.55 26.52 3.57
N THR A 202 -29.18 25.36 3.56
CA THR A 202 -29.09 24.38 4.64
C THR A 202 -29.20 22.96 4.10
N VAL A 203 -28.32 22.07 4.54
CA VAL A 203 -28.37 20.64 4.23
C VAL A 203 -28.18 19.82 5.50
N SER A 204 -28.86 18.67 5.57
CA SER A 204 -28.69 17.73 6.67
C SER A 204 -27.34 16.99 6.56
N VAL A 205 -26.87 16.46 7.70
CA VAL A 205 -25.74 15.53 7.76
C VAL A 205 -26.21 14.19 8.31
N ASN A 206 -25.51 13.12 7.98
CA ASN A 206 -25.86 11.76 8.39
C ASN A 206 -25.31 11.36 9.78
N TYR A 207 -24.79 12.31 10.55
CA TYR A 207 -24.12 12.09 11.83
C TYR A 207 -24.72 12.97 12.91
N ASP A 208 -25.28 12.36 13.97
CA ASP A 208 -26.08 13.05 14.96
C ASP A 208 -25.24 13.86 15.97
N ASP A 209 -24.00 13.42 16.26
CA ASP A 209 -23.05 14.13 17.12
C ASP A 209 -22.22 15.20 16.39
N PHE A 210 -22.49 15.45 15.12
CA PHE A 210 -21.76 16.43 14.31
C PHE A 210 -21.63 17.80 14.97
N VAL A 211 -22.71 18.28 15.61
CA VAL A 211 -22.71 19.58 16.32
C VAL A 211 -21.78 19.56 17.55
N ASN A 212 -21.61 18.41 18.19
CA ASN A 212 -20.74 18.25 19.35
C ASN A 212 -19.27 18.21 18.95
N ASP A 213 -18.94 17.56 17.83
CA ASP A 213 -17.57 17.35 17.36
C ASP A 213 -16.95 18.59 16.71
N VAL A 214 -17.78 19.55 16.22
CA VAL A 214 -17.27 20.78 15.60
C VAL A 214 -17.20 21.94 16.59
N GLU A 215 -16.25 22.85 16.40
CA GLU A 215 -16.07 24.07 17.18
C GLU A 215 -16.11 25.32 16.30
N VAL A 216 -16.38 26.48 16.91
CA VAL A 216 -16.31 27.76 16.20
C VAL A 216 -14.87 28.02 15.76
N GLY A 217 -14.68 28.29 14.47
CA GLY A 217 -13.37 28.43 13.84
C GLY A 217 -12.87 27.21 13.11
N ASP A 218 -13.46 26.02 13.32
CA ASP A 218 -13.13 24.82 12.55
C ASP A 218 -13.41 25.02 11.05
N ILE A 219 -12.60 24.38 10.22
CA ILE A 219 -12.78 24.39 8.77
C ILE A 219 -13.41 23.05 8.36
N LEU A 220 -14.59 23.14 7.79
CA LEU A 220 -15.28 22.01 7.19
C LEU A 220 -14.84 21.85 5.73
N LEU A 221 -14.48 20.64 5.36
CA LEU A 221 -14.07 20.25 4.01
C LEU A 221 -15.15 19.40 3.38
N VAL A 222 -15.65 19.80 2.22
CA VAL A 222 -16.73 19.11 1.51
C VAL A 222 -16.21 18.58 0.19
N ASP A 223 -16.62 17.34 -0.15
CA ASP A 223 -16.23 16.64 -1.40
C ASP A 223 -14.70 16.54 -1.55
N GLY A 224 -14.01 16.03 -0.50
CA GLY A 224 -12.56 15.86 -0.52
C GLY A 224 -11.78 17.17 -0.51
N GLY A 225 -12.36 18.26 0.03
CA GLY A 225 -11.72 19.57 0.11
C GLY A 225 -11.94 20.45 -1.12
N MET A 226 -12.78 20.01 -2.08
CA MET A 226 -13.15 20.84 -3.24
C MET A 226 -13.91 22.10 -2.84
N MET A 227 -14.57 22.08 -1.69
CA MET A 227 -15.23 23.24 -1.08
C MET A 227 -14.81 23.29 0.38
N SER A 228 -14.62 24.51 0.92
CA SER A 228 -14.29 24.71 2.33
C SER A 228 -15.17 25.77 2.97
N LEU A 229 -15.54 25.53 4.25
CA LEU A 229 -16.40 26.44 5.02
C LEU A 229 -15.83 26.57 6.44
N VAL A 230 -15.86 27.79 6.99
CA VAL A 230 -15.48 28.03 8.40
C VAL A 230 -16.73 28.07 9.28
N VAL A 231 -16.69 27.35 10.41
CA VAL A 231 -17.76 27.36 11.40
C VAL A 231 -17.78 28.72 12.12
N LYS A 232 -18.91 29.42 12.06
CA LYS A 232 -19.12 30.73 12.71
C LYS A 232 -19.86 30.63 14.02
N SER A 233 -20.86 29.76 14.09
CA SER A 233 -21.62 29.52 15.32
C SER A 233 -22.31 28.17 15.25
N LYS A 234 -22.66 27.63 16.41
CA LYS A 234 -23.42 26.39 16.51
C LYS A 234 -24.56 26.48 17.49
N SER A 235 -25.61 25.73 17.27
CA SER A 235 -26.75 25.58 18.17
C SER A 235 -26.99 24.09 18.41
N LYS A 236 -28.04 23.71 19.12
CA LYS A 236 -28.30 22.32 19.48
C LYS A 236 -28.35 21.35 18.28
N ASP A 237 -28.78 21.82 17.12
CA ASP A 237 -29.06 21.01 15.95
C ASP A 237 -28.55 21.58 14.61
N LEU A 238 -27.82 22.72 14.69
CA LEU A 238 -27.41 23.47 13.50
C LEU A 238 -25.99 24.02 13.68
N VAL A 239 -25.17 23.89 12.66
CA VAL A 239 -23.84 24.50 12.51
C VAL A 239 -23.92 25.53 11.40
N LYS A 240 -23.70 26.80 11.76
CA LYS A 240 -23.66 27.91 10.81
C LYS A 240 -22.25 28.17 10.35
N CYS A 241 -22.07 28.15 9.04
CA CYS A 241 -20.77 28.29 8.40
C CYS A 241 -20.75 29.47 7.42
N GLN A 242 -19.55 29.91 7.10
CA GLN A 242 -19.28 30.81 5.98
C GLN A 242 -18.39 30.10 4.98
N VAL A 243 -18.78 30.15 3.73
CA VAL A 243 -18.02 29.54 2.62
C VAL A 243 -16.71 30.30 2.44
N ILE A 244 -15.58 29.57 2.45
CA ILE A 244 -14.25 30.05 2.10
C ILE A 244 -14.04 29.78 0.61
N ASP A 245 -14.05 28.49 0.21
CA ASP A 245 -13.94 28.09 -1.18
C ASP A 245 -15.28 27.54 -1.66
N GLY A 246 -15.84 28.16 -2.68
CA GLY A 246 -17.14 27.81 -3.25
C GLY A 246 -17.08 26.63 -4.23
N GLY A 247 -18.26 26.14 -4.63
CA GLY A 247 -18.38 25.05 -5.58
C GLY A 247 -19.80 24.50 -5.68
N GLU A 248 -19.98 23.43 -6.44
CA GLU A 248 -21.27 22.77 -6.65
C GLU A 248 -21.49 21.65 -5.62
N LEU A 249 -22.30 21.91 -4.59
CA LEU A 249 -22.69 20.91 -3.59
C LEU A 249 -23.75 19.97 -4.16
N LYS A 250 -23.40 18.71 -4.35
CA LYS A 250 -24.28 17.62 -4.76
C LYS A 250 -24.70 16.77 -3.55
N SER A 251 -25.67 15.87 -3.74
CA SER A 251 -26.11 14.93 -2.72
C SER A 251 -24.98 14.07 -2.18
N ARG A 252 -25.00 13.80 -0.89
CA ARG A 252 -24.18 12.79 -0.19
C ARG A 252 -22.68 12.99 -0.34
N ARG A 253 -22.20 14.25 -0.28
CA ARG A 253 -20.78 14.56 -0.33
C ARG A 253 -20.12 14.31 1.01
N HIS A 254 -18.89 13.84 1.00
CA HIS A 254 -18.07 13.70 2.21
C HIS A 254 -17.96 15.03 2.91
N LEU A 255 -18.02 14.98 4.23
CA LEU A 255 -17.90 16.15 5.11
C LEU A 255 -16.87 15.83 6.19
N ASN A 256 -15.70 16.43 6.09
CA ASN A 256 -14.61 16.27 7.05
C ASN A 256 -14.38 17.57 7.83
N VAL A 257 -13.79 17.47 9.00
CA VAL A 257 -13.28 18.60 9.78
C VAL A 257 -11.77 18.58 9.68
N ARG A 258 -11.16 19.69 9.24
CA ARG A 258 -9.70 19.76 9.11
C ARG A 258 -9.01 19.51 10.44
N GLY A 259 -8.10 18.52 10.49
CA GLY A 259 -7.32 18.17 11.68
C GLY A 259 -8.07 17.40 12.76
N LYS A 260 -9.31 16.99 12.51
CA LYS A 260 -10.13 16.21 13.44
C LYS A 260 -10.89 15.10 12.72
N SER A 261 -11.04 13.96 13.36
CA SER A 261 -11.93 12.90 12.90
C SER A 261 -13.24 12.87 13.71
N ALA A 262 -14.32 12.39 13.10
CA ALA A 262 -15.60 12.20 13.80
C ALA A 262 -15.48 11.16 14.93
N THR A 263 -16.22 11.37 16.03
CA THR A 263 -16.26 10.44 17.18
C THR A 263 -17.17 9.24 16.87
N LEU A 264 -16.86 8.51 15.81
CA LEU A 264 -17.57 7.32 15.36
C LEU A 264 -16.71 6.06 15.60
N PRO A 265 -17.32 4.89 15.86
CA PRO A 265 -16.58 3.63 15.91
C PRO A 265 -15.94 3.36 14.56
N SER A 266 -14.70 2.89 14.53
CA SER A 266 -13.98 2.61 13.28
C SER A 266 -14.63 1.47 12.46
N ILE A 267 -15.26 0.51 13.13
CA ILE A 267 -16.04 -0.57 12.48
C ILE A 267 -17.51 -0.35 12.80
N THR A 268 -18.31 -0.04 11.79
CA THR A 268 -19.77 0.15 11.92
C THR A 268 -20.51 -1.19 11.90
N ASP A 269 -21.80 -1.19 12.29
CA ASP A 269 -22.64 -2.40 12.20
C ASP A 269 -22.66 -2.96 10.76
N LYS A 270 -22.73 -2.08 9.76
CA LYS A 270 -22.65 -2.49 8.36
C LYS A 270 -21.30 -3.12 8.02
N ASP A 271 -20.21 -2.57 8.54
CA ASP A 271 -18.89 -3.15 8.31
C ASP A 271 -18.78 -4.55 8.93
N TRP A 272 -19.39 -4.80 10.09
CA TRP A 272 -19.48 -6.14 10.68
C TRP A 272 -20.26 -7.13 9.79
N GLU A 273 -21.35 -6.68 9.14
CA GLU A 273 -22.07 -7.49 8.15
C GLU A 273 -21.19 -7.79 6.93
N ASP A 274 -20.45 -6.79 6.44
CA ASP A 274 -19.52 -6.93 5.31
C ASP A 274 -18.32 -7.83 5.67
N ILE A 275 -17.79 -7.72 6.89
CA ILE A 275 -16.72 -8.59 7.41
C ILE A 275 -17.22 -10.03 7.49
N LYS A 276 -18.41 -10.26 8.02
CA LYS A 276 -19.01 -11.60 8.03
C LYS A 276 -19.15 -12.16 6.62
N PHE A 277 -19.65 -11.36 5.68
CA PHE A 277 -19.72 -11.74 4.26
C PHE A 277 -18.36 -12.14 3.70
N GLY A 278 -17.29 -11.41 4.04
CA GLY A 278 -15.92 -11.74 3.61
C GLY A 278 -15.40 -13.05 4.22
N VAL A 279 -15.71 -13.34 5.51
CA VAL A 279 -15.39 -14.61 6.16
C VAL A 279 -16.10 -15.76 5.45
N ASP A 280 -17.41 -15.64 5.21
CA ASP A 280 -18.23 -16.66 4.54
C ASP A 280 -17.73 -16.93 3.11
N ASN A 281 -17.17 -15.93 2.46
CA ASN A 281 -16.60 -16.02 1.11
C ASN A 281 -15.08 -16.23 1.07
N GLN A 282 -14.44 -16.40 2.22
CA GLN A 282 -13.00 -16.69 2.33
C GLN A 282 -12.12 -15.73 1.53
N VAL A 283 -12.31 -14.41 1.70
CA VAL A 283 -11.42 -13.40 1.14
C VAL A 283 -10.02 -13.49 1.75
N ASP A 284 -9.02 -12.88 1.12
CA ASP A 284 -7.61 -13.00 1.55
C ASP A 284 -7.19 -11.84 2.45
N PHE A 285 -7.77 -10.66 2.22
CA PHE A 285 -7.46 -9.43 2.95
C PHE A 285 -8.71 -8.65 3.30
N TYR A 286 -8.70 -8.00 4.47
CA TYR A 286 -9.54 -6.86 4.76
C TYR A 286 -8.69 -5.59 4.70
N ALA A 287 -9.16 -4.56 4.00
CA ALA A 287 -8.69 -3.19 4.14
C ALA A 287 -9.69 -2.47 5.05
N VAL A 288 -9.28 -2.11 6.26
CA VAL A 288 -10.16 -1.54 7.28
C VAL A 288 -10.06 -0.04 7.29
N SER A 289 -11.18 0.64 7.05
CA SER A 289 -11.27 2.10 6.95
C SER A 289 -11.22 2.77 8.32
N PHE A 290 -10.64 3.97 8.36
CA PHE A 290 -10.62 4.90 9.50
C PHE A 290 -10.11 4.28 10.81
N VAL A 291 -9.06 3.46 10.74
CA VAL A 291 -8.43 2.89 11.94
C VAL A 291 -7.69 4.00 12.70
N LYS A 292 -8.11 4.27 13.95
CA LYS A 292 -7.56 5.33 14.81
C LYS A 292 -6.55 4.81 15.83
N ASP A 293 -6.69 3.55 16.23
CA ASP A 293 -5.86 2.89 17.24
C ASP A 293 -5.67 1.38 16.99
N ALA A 294 -4.82 0.75 17.77
CA ALA A 294 -4.55 -0.68 17.67
C ALA A 294 -5.68 -1.57 18.21
N GLU A 295 -6.55 -1.06 19.06
CA GLU A 295 -7.60 -1.84 19.72
C GLU A 295 -8.62 -2.33 18.69
N VAL A 296 -8.97 -1.47 17.72
CA VAL A 296 -9.83 -1.82 16.58
C VAL A 296 -9.26 -3.01 15.79
N VAL A 297 -7.95 -3.03 15.59
CA VAL A 297 -7.29 -4.13 14.87
C VAL A 297 -7.33 -5.42 15.69
N HIS A 298 -7.12 -5.32 17.00
CA HIS A 298 -7.20 -6.47 17.91
C HIS A 298 -8.61 -7.05 17.96
N GLU A 299 -9.64 -6.20 18.09
CA GLU A 299 -11.04 -6.60 18.07
C GLU A 299 -11.39 -7.39 16.81
N LEU A 300 -11.03 -6.86 15.64
CA LEU A 300 -11.25 -7.55 14.37
C LEU A 300 -10.50 -8.89 14.30
N LYS A 301 -9.23 -8.92 14.70
CA LYS A 301 -8.44 -10.15 14.69
C LYS A 301 -8.97 -11.20 15.66
N ASP A 302 -9.52 -10.79 16.80
CA ASP A 302 -10.18 -11.69 17.75
C ASP A 302 -11.46 -12.28 17.16
N TYR A 303 -12.26 -11.46 16.48
CA TYR A 303 -13.42 -11.94 15.74
C TYR A 303 -13.03 -12.95 14.66
N LEU A 304 -12.03 -12.64 13.83
CA LEU A 304 -11.56 -13.56 12.78
C LEU A 304 -11.05 -14.89 13.35
N ARG A 305 -10.32 -14.85 14.46
CA ARG A 305 -9.88 -16.05 15.19
C ARG A 305 -11.07 -16.87 15.71
N SER A 306 -12.10 -16.21 16.24
CA SER A 306 -13.31 -16.89 16.71
C SER A 306 -14.07 -17.61 15.59
N CYS A 307 -14.01 -17.07 14.36
CA CYS A 307 -14.55 -17.67 13.14
C CYS A 307 -13.64 -18.75 12.52
N GLY A 308 -12.43 -18.97 13.06
CA GLY A 308 -11.42 -19.83 12.43
C GLY A 308 -10.94 -19.31 11.06
N ALA A 309 -11.09 -18.00 10.81
CA ALA A 309 -10.76 -17.37 9.53
C ALA A 309 -9.32 -16.84 9.55
N ASP A 310 -8.52 -17.31 8.61
CA ASP A 310 -7.13 -16.86 8.39
C ASP A 310 -7.11 -15.80 7.28
N ILE A 311 -7.55 -14.57 7.63
CA ILE A 311 -7.63 -13.41 6.73
C ILE A 311 -6.76 -12.30 7.29
N HIS A 312 -5.89 -11.71 6.46
CA HIS A 312 -4.99 -10.63 6.86
C HIS A 312 -5.69 -9.28 6.91
N VAL A 313 -5.34 -8.50 7.93
CA VAL A 313 -5.91 -7.15 8.17
C VAL A 313 -4.91 -6.09 7.71
N ILE A 314 -5.28 -5.35 6.67
CA ILE A 314 -4.58 -4.17 6.16
C ILE A 314 -5.29 -2.94 6.74
N VAL A 315 -4.58 -2.15 7.50
CA VAL A 315 -5.15 -0.92 8.09
C VAL A 315 -5.03 0.23 7.11
N LYS A 316 -6.10 0.99 6.95
CA LYS A 316 -6.08 2.21 6.14
C LYS A 316 -5.70 3.39 7.03
N ILE A 317 -4.59 4.03 6.71
CA ILE A 317 -4.15 5.27 7.34
C ILE A 317 -4.72 6.41 6.51
N GLU A 318 -5.80 7.00 7.04
CA GLU A 318 -6.61 7.97 6.30
C GLU A 318 -7.24 9.05 7.17
N SER A 319 -6.94 9.05 8.49
CA SER A 319 -7.45 10.04 9.43
C SER A 319 -6.33 10.71 10.22
N ALA A 320 -6.55 11.97 10.64
CA ALA A 320 -5.61 12.72 11.47
C ALA A 320 -5.33 12.02 12.80
N ASP A 321 -6.36 11.39 13.39
CA ASP A 321 -6.26 10.67 14.68
C ASP A 321 -5.39 9.41 14.60
N SER A 322 -5.18 8.84 13.41
CA SER A 322 -4.29 7.69 13.23
C SER A 322 -2.80 8.04 13.36
N ILE A 323 -2.43 9.31 13.06
CA ILE A 323 -1.02 9.72 12.95
C ILE A 323 -0.24 9.56 14.26
N PRO A 324 -0.73 9.99 15.44
CA PRO A 324 -0.04 9.76 16.71
C PRO A 324 0.14 8.27 17.03
N ASN A 325 -0.72 7.41 16.51
CA ASN A 325 -0.83 5.99 16.84
C ASN A 325 -0.22 5.06 15.78
N LEU A 326 0.45 5.59 14.74
CA LEU A 326 0.96 4.81 13.59
C LEU A 326 1.76 3.56 14.01
N HIS A 327 2.63 3.68 15.03
CA HIS A 327 3.46 2.56 15.46
C HIS A 327 2.61 1.39 15.99
N SER A 328 1.67 1.67 16.89
CA SER A 328 0.80 0.64 17.49
C SER A 328 -0.15 0.04 16.46
N ILE A 329 -0.74 0.88 15.59
CA ILE A 329 -1.65 0.45 14.53
C ILE A 329 -0.94 -0.51 13.54
N ILE A 330 0.22 -0.12 13.01
CA ILE A 330 0.99 -0.92 12.06
C ILE A 330 1.49 -2.21 12.74
N SER A 331 1.94 -2.13 14.00
CA SER A 331 2.39 -3.30 14.75
C SER A 331 1.29 -4.35 14.91
N ALA A 332 0.06 -3.92 15.24
CA ALA A 332 -1.09 -4.80 15.42
C ALA A 332 -1.61 -5.40 14.10
N SER A 333 -1.42 -4.71 12.97
CA SER A 333 -1.93 -5.10 11.65
C SER A 333 -1.07 -6.16 10.94
N ASP A 334 -1.52 -6.61 9.77
CA ASP A 334 -0.73 -7.46 8.85
C ASP A 334 -0.16 -6.67 7.68
N GLY A 335 -0.51 -5.40 7.55
CA GLY A 335 -0.02 -4.44 6.56
C GLY A 335 -0.77 -3.12 6.67
N ALA A 336 -0.36 -2.13 5.88
CA ALA A 336 -0.99 -0.81 5.87
C ALA A 336 -1.30 -0.34 4.44
N MET A 337 -2.26 0.57 4.34
CA MET A 337 -2.60 1.29 3.12
C MET A 337 -2.54 2.80 3.41
N VAL A 338 -1.76 3.53 2.64
CA VAL A 338 -1.75 4.99 2.66
C VAL A 338 -2.90 5.46 1.76
N ALA A 339 -4.04 5.80 2.37
CA ALA A 339 -5.24 6.24 1.67
C ALA A 339 -5.22 7.77 1.52
N ARG A 340 -4.48 8.24 0.52
CA ARG A 340 -4.10 9.66 0.36
C ARG A 340 -5.28 10.60 0.15
N GLY A 341 -6.37 10.09 -0.42
CA GLY A 341 -7.57 10.88 -0.68
C GLY A 341 -8.20 11.42 0.61
N ASP A 342 -8.52 10.51 1.54
CA ASP A 342 -9.14 10.85 2.81
C ASP A 342 -8.13 11.55 3.74
N LEU A 343 -6.87 11.10 3.73
CA LEU A 343 -5.80 11.74 4.50
C LEU A 343 -5.60 13.21 4.11
N GLY A 344 -5.61 13.52 2.80
CA GLY A 344 -5.51 14.89 2.29
C GLY A 344 -6.79 15.72 2.49
N ALA A 345 -7.92 15.08 2.83
CA ALA A 345 -9.14 15.77 3.24
C ALA A 345 -9.14 16.18 4.73
N GLU A 346 -8.33 15.53 5.58
CA GLU A 346 -8.24 15.85 6.99
C GLU A 346 -6.97 16.66 7.36
N LEU A 347 -5.89 16.49 6.61
CA LEU A 347 -4.59 17.11 6.84
C LEU A 347 -4.24 18.11 5.73
N PRO A 348 -3.30 19.04 5.96
CA PRO A 348 -2.73 19.86 4.90
C PRO A 348 -2.18 18.99 3.78
N ILE A 349 -2.56 19.28 2.54
CA ILE A 349 -2.23 18.43 1.38
C ILE A 349 -0.72 18.27 1.18
N GLU A 350 0.07 19.27 1.55
CA GLU A 350 1.52 19.29 1.49
C GLU A 350 2.20 18.32 2.48
N GLU A 351 1.49 17.88 3.52
CA GLU A 351 2.00 16.90 4.49
C GLU A 351 1.84 15.45 4.01
N VAL A 352 0.91 15.20 3.08
CA VAL A 352 0.59 13.84 2.61
C VAL A 352 1.80 13.10 2.03
N PRO A 353 2.67 13.70 1.19
CA PRO A 353 3.86 13.03 0.69
C PRO A 353 4.87 12.64 1.79
N LEU A 354 5.04 13.49 2.79
CA LEU A 354 5.94 13.22 3.93
C LEU A 354 5.42 12.07 4.79
N LEU A 355 4.10 12.06 5.02
CA LEU A 355 3.44 10.96 5.75
C LEU A 355 3.49 9.64 4.98
N GLN A 356 3.33 9.68 3.64
CA GLN A 356 3.50 8.49 2.80
C GLN A 356 4.88 7.87 3.01
N GLU A 357 5.94 8.65 2.92
CA GLU A 357 7.31 8.17 3.13
C GLU A 357 7.50 7.62 4.56
N ASP A 358 6.99 8.31 5.60
CA ASP A 358 7.10 7.85 6.99
C ASP A 358 6.35 6.54 7.23
N ILE A 359 5.14 6.39 6.69
CA ILE A 359 4.35 5.16 6.81
C ILE A 359 5.05 4.01 6.10
N ILE A 360 5.55 4.21 4.87
CA ILE A 360 6.31 3.20 4.13
C ILE A 360 7.54 2.76 4.94
N ARG A 361 8.30 3.70 5.46
CA ARG A 361 9.50 3.43 6.28
C ARG A 361 9.17 2.65 7.55
N ARG A 362 8.07 2.97 8.26
CA ARG A 362 7.60 2.24 9.45
C ARG A 362 7.16 0.82 9.09
N CYS A 363 6.37 0.67 8.02
CA CYS A 363 5.95 -0.65 7.54
C CYS A 363 7.17 -1.53 7.23
N HIS A 364 8.17 -0.98 6.53
CA HIS A 364 9.41 -1.69 6.28
C HIS A 364 10.12 -2.10 7.57
N SER A 365 10.26 -1.20 8.54
CA SER A 365 10.94 -1.54 9.81
C SER A 365 10.26 -2.68 10.58
N MET A 366 8.96 -2.87 10.37
CA MET A 366 8.13 -3.91 10.99
C MET A 366 7.87 -5.12 10.09
N GLN A 367 8.50 -5.17 8.89
CA GLN A 367 8.30 -6.23 7.88
C GLN A 367 6.83 -6.39 7.45
N LYS A 368 6.08 -5.27 7.38
CA LYS A 368 4.69 -5.22 6.94
C LYS A 368 4.60 -4.71 5.51
N PRO A 369 3.76 -5.29 4.65
CA PRO A 369 3.52 -4.77 3.31
C PRO A 369 2.77 -3.44 3.39
N VAL A 370 3.06 -2.54 2.45
CA VAL A 370 2.40 -1.24 2.35
C VAL A 370 1.87 -0.98 0.94
N ILE A 371 0.64 -0.51 0.87
CA ILE A 371 -0.08 -0.16 -0.36
C ILE A 371 -0.18 1.37 -0.42
N VAL A 372 0.24 1.98 -1.53
CA VAL A 372 -0.04 3.39 -1.80
C VAL A 372 -1.28 3.51 -2.68
N ALA A 373 -2.25 4.27 -2.22
CA ALA A 373 -3.59 4.32 -2.80
C ALA A 373 -4.07 5.74 -3.07
N THR A 374 -5.04 5.85 -3.94
CA THR A 374 -5.83 7.04 -4.32
C THR A 374 -5.07 8.03 -5.21
N ASN A 375 -5.75 8.50 -6.25
CA ASN A 375 -5.30 9.51 -7.22
C ASN A 375 -3.98 9.15 -7.94
N MET A 376 -3.73 7.86 -8.18
CA MET A 376 -2.50 7.43 -8.85
C MET A 376 -2.52 7.74 -10.36
N LEU A 377 -3.67 7.49 -11.03
CA LEU A 377 -3.91 7.74 -12.46
C LEU A 377 -5.32 8.31 -12.68
N GLU A 378 -5.76 9.21 -11.81
CA GLU A 378 -7.13 9.76 -11.77
C GLU A 378 -7.59 10.32 -13.12
N SER A 379 -6.69 11.00 -13.86
CA SER A 379 -7.00 11.51 -15.19
C SER A 379 -7.40 10.41 -16.18
N MET A 380 -6.90 9.18 -15.97
CA MET A 380 -7.19 8.04 -16.84
C MET A 380 -8.58 7.44 -16.64
N ILE A 381 -9.35 7.91 -15.67
CA ILE A 381 -10.80 7.64 -15.62
C ILE A 381 -11.46 8.12 -16.93
N ASN A 382 -11.10 9.31 -17.40
CA ASN A 382 -11.69 9.93 -18.57
C ASN A 382 -10.77 10.04 -19.79
N HIS A 383 -9.45 9.97 -19.59
CA HIS A 383 -8.45 10.14 -20.64
C HIS A 383 -7.64 8.86 -20.90
N PRO A 384 -7.25 8.56 -22.14
CA PRO A 384 -6.51 7.34 -22.49
C PRO A 384 -5.04 7.37 -22.09
N THR A 385 -4.52 8.52 -21.64
CA THR A 385 -3.14 8.76 -21.24
C THR A 385 -3.08 9.55 -19.94
N PRO A 386 -2.12 9.26 -19.05
CA PRO A 386 -1.96 9.97 -17.79
C PRO A 386 -1.30 11.33 -17.97
N THR A 387 -1.36 12.16 -16.95
CA THR A 387 -0.52 13.34 -16.80
C THR A 387 0.92 12.97 -16.42
N ARG A 388 1.87 13.89 -16.62
CA ARG A 388 3.26 13.69 -16.20
C ARG A 388 3.41 13.61 -14.69
N ALA A 389 2.57 14.35 -13.95
CA ALA A 389 2.56 14.32 -12.49
C ALA A 389 2.18 12.94 -11.94
N GLU A 390 1.15 12.31 -12.50
CA GLU A 390 0.71 10.96 -12.12
C GLU A 390 1.79 9.90 -12.40
N VAL A 391 2.48 9.99 -13.55
CA VAL A 391 3.62 9.10 -13.84
C VAL A 391 4.75 9.27 -12.82
N SER A 392 5.03 10.52 -12.43
CA SER A 392 6.03 10.82 -11.40
C SER A 392 5.61 10.32 -10.02
N ASP A 393 4.34 10.42 -9.68
CA ASP A 393 3.77 9.96 -8.42
C ASP A 393 3.93 8.44 -8.24
N ILE A 394 3.59 7.65 -9.28
CA ILE A 394 3.85 6.19 -9.28
C ILE A 394 5.34 5.91 -9.07
N ALA A 395 6.21 6.63 -9.80
CA ALA A 395 7.65 6.41 -9.69
C ALA A 395 8.18 6.75 -8.28
N ILE A 396 7.62 7.77 -7.61
CA ILE A 396 7.95 8.13 -6.24
C ILE A 396 7.54 7.01 -5.28
N ALA A 397 6.29 6.55 -5.32
CA ALA A 397 5.81 5.46 -4.47
C ALA A 397 6.66 4.18 -4.61
N VAL A 398 7.07 3.84 -5.85
CA VAL A 398 7.96 2.69 -6.11
C VAL A 398 9.37 2.91 -5.55
N ARG A 399 9.94 4.12 -5.66
CA ARG A 399 11.27 4.46 -5.12
C ARG A 399 11.30 4.48 -3.60
N GLU A 400 10.24 4.96 -2.97
CA GLU A 400 10.07 4.93 -1.52
C GLU A 400 9.91 3.49 -0.99
N GLY A 401 9.59 2.55 -1.88
CA GLY A 401 9.57 1.13 -1.58
C GLY A 401 8.18 0.58 -1.27
N ALA A 402 7.11 1.15 -1.80
CA ALA A 402 5.78 0.56 -1.70
C ALA A 402 5.77 -0.90 -2.20
N ASP A 403 5.11 -1.79 -1.46
CA ASP A 403 4.91 -3.18 -1.90
C ASP A 403 3.89 -3.27 -3.02
N ALA A 404 2.88 -2.42 -2.95
CA ALA A 404 1.84 -2.33 -3.96
C ALA A 404 1.38 -0.88 -4.19
N VAL A 405 0.82 -0.66 -5.37
CA VAL A 405 0.13 0.57 -5.77
C VAL A 405 -1.30 0.21 -6.18
N MET A 406 -2.27 1.10 -5.92
CA MET A 406 -3.68 0.80 -6.13
C MET A 406 -4.33 1.73 -7.15
N LEU A 407 -5.15 1.15 -8.02
CA LEU A 407 -6.09 1.84 -8.90
C LEU A 407 -7.49 1.75 -8.31
N SER A 408 -8.17 2.88 -8.20
CA SER A 408 -9.51 3.04 -7.63
C SER A 408 -10.56 3.22 -8.72
N GLY A 409 -10.95 4.45 -9.00
CA GLY A 409 -11.91 4.80 -10.05
C GLY A 409 -11.46 4.39 -11.43
N GLU A 410 -10.16 4.41 -11.70
CA GLU A 410 -9.52 4.09 -12.97
C GLU A 410 -9.92 2.70 -13.49
N THR A 411 -10.03 1.72 -12.58
CA THR A 411 -10.44 0.36 -12.91
C THR A 411 -11.88 0.06 -12.55
N ALA A 412 -12.48 0.75 -11.57
CA ALA A 412 -13.84 0.49 -11.14
C ALA A 412 -14.89 0.98 -12.15
N HIS A 413 -14.77 2.22 -12.64
CA HIS A 413 -15.72 2.85 -13.53
C HIS A 413 -15.08 3.68 -14.67
N GLY A 414 -13.74 3.70 -14.72
CA GLY A 414 -13.00 4.40 -15.76
C GLY A 414 -13.26 3.86 -17.17
N LYS A 415 -13.04 4.71 -18.16
CA LYS A 415 -13.20 4.37 -19.60
C LYS A 415 -12.04 3.54 -20.14
N TYR A 416 -10.88 3.56 -19.46
CA TYR A 416 -9.64 2.96 -19.97
C TYR A 416 -8.94 2.04 -18.94
N PRO A 417 -9.65 1.10 -18.28
CA PRO A 417 -9.10 0.33 -17.15
C PRO A 417 -7.83 -0.45 -17.51
N LEU A 418 -7.82 -1.15 -18.64
CA LEU A 418 -6.65 -1.94 -19.07
C LEU A 418 -5.45 -1.07 -19.41
N LYS A 419 -5.68 0.14 -19.97
CA LYS A 419 -4.60 1.08 -20.25
C LYS A 419 -4.00 1.62 -18.95
N ALA A 420 -4.83 1.92 -17.94
CA ALA A 420 -4.37 2.37 -16.63
C ALA A 420 -3.48 1.32 -15.96
N VAL A 421 -3.89 0.05 -15.94
CA VAL A 421 -3.06 -1.04 -15.41
C VAL A 421 -1.76 -1.18 -16.20
N LYS A 422 -1.80 -1.08 -17.54
CA LYS A 422 -0.61 -1.17 -18.37
C LYS A 422 0.38 -0.02 -18.12
N VAL A 423 -0.12 1.21 -17.96
CA VAL A 423 0.72 2.37 -17.62
C VAL A 423 1.38 2.15 -16.26
N MET A 424 0.60 1.83 -15.23
CA MET A 424 1.11 1.56 -13.89
C MET A 424 2.16 0.44 -13.89
N HIS A 425 1.89 -0.67 -14.59
CA HIS A 425 2.84 -1.76 -14.78
C HIS A 425 4.15 -1.28 -15.41
N THR A 426 4.06 -0.51 -16.49
CA THR A 426 5.24 -0.06 -17.23
C THR A 426 6.08 0.94 -16.44
N VAL A 427 5.43 1.89 -15.75
CA VAL A 427 6.12 2.88 -14.90
C VAL A 427 6.83 2.18 -13.75
N ALA A 428 6.14 1.29 -13.03
CA ALA A 428 6.74 0.53 -11.93
C ALA A 428 7.94 -0.29 -12.41
N LEU A 429 7.80 -1.06 -13.49
CA LEU A 429 8.88 -1.88 -14.06
C LEU A 429 10.11 -1.05 -14.45
N ARG A 430 9.90 0.11 -15.12
CA ARG A 430 11.00 0.98 -15.53
C ARG A 430 11.67 1.66 -14.35
N THR A 431 10.88 2.08 -13.35
CA THR A 431 11.43 2.65 -12.12
C THR A 431 12.28 1.63 -11.37
N GLU A 432 11.78 0.42 -11.16
CA GLU A 432 12.53 -0.68 -10.53
C GLU A 432 13.85 -1.00 -11.26
N SER A 433 13.83 -0.95 -12.59
CA SER A 433 15.04 -1.20 -13.39
C SER A 433 16.10 -0.09 -13.26
N SER A 434 15.70 1.11 -12.81
CA SER A 434 16.60 2.26 -12.60
C SER A 434 17.15 2.33 -11.17
N LEU A 435 16.59 1.53 -10.23
CA LEU A 435 17.06 1.53 -8.86
C LEU A 435 18.36 0.76 -8.74
N SER A 436 19.38 1.38 -8.13
CA SER A 436 20.57 0.66 -7.73
C SER A 436 20.25 -0.27 -6.56
N THR A 437 20.72 -1.50 -6.65
CA THR A 437 20.62 -2.46 -5.54
C THR A 437 21.52 -2.02 -4.39
N SER A 438 20.95 -1.30 -3.42
CA SER A 438 21.66 -1.02 -2.18
C SER A 438 21.40 -2.17 -1.22
N THR A 439 22.39 -2.99 -0.96
CA THR A 439 22.39 -3.93 0.16
C THR A 439 22.71 -3.17 1.43
N THR A 440 21.68 -2.58 2.05
CA THR A 440 21.85 -2.01 3.39
C THR A 440 21.74 -3.15 4.40
N PRO A 441 22.77 -3.43 5.18
CA PRO A 441 22.68 -4.45 6.22
C PRO A 441 21.58 -4.09 7.22
N PRO A 442 20.92 -5.09 7.83
CA PRO A 442 19.96 -4.82 8.89
C PRO A 442 20.64 -4.02 9.99
N SER A 443 19.91 -3.06 10.57
CA SER A 443 20.41 -2.26 11.68
C SER A 443 21.04 -3.16 12.76
N GLN A 444 22.26 -2.86 13.16
CA GLN A 444 23.03 -3.65 14.14
C GLN A 444 22.39 -3.72 15.53
N THR A 445 21.27 -3.06 15.74
CA THR A 445 20.53 -2.99 17.01
C THR A 445 19.71 -4.22 17.35
N ILE A 446 19.54 -5.18 16.39
CA ILE A 446 18.78 -6.40 16.64
C ILE A 446 19.74 -7.53 17.05
N PRO A 447 19.60 -8.12 18.24
CA PRO A 447 20.46 -9.24 18.65
C PRO A 447 20.27 -10.43 17.70
N TYR A 448 21.29 -10.80 16.95
CA TYR A 448 21.26 -11.91 15.97
C TYR A 448 20.79 -13.26 16.55
N LYS A 449 20.96 -13.48 17.84
CA LYS A 449 20.57 -14.75 18.49
C LYS A 449 19.06 -15.04 18.48
N SER A 450 18.22 -14.00 18.38
CA SER A 450 16.76 -14.14 18.38
C SER A 450 16.14 -14.13 16.96
N HIS A 451 16.93 -13.78 15.92
CA HIS A 451 16.41 -13.58 14.54
C HIS A 451 17.30 -14.24 13.47
N MET A 452 17.59 -15.51 13.64
CA MET A 452 18.43 -16.26 12.70
C MET A 452 17.87 -16.21 11.26
N GLY A 453 16.55 -16.32 11.09
CA GLY A 453 15.89 -16.22 9.80
C GLY A 453 16.16 -14.89 9.07
N THR A 454 16.20 -13.78 9.79
CA THR A 454 16.51 -12.45 9.26
C THR A 454 17.94 -12.38 8.73
N MET A 455 18.91 -12.93 9.47
CA MET A 455 20.30 -13.01 9.04
C MET A 455 20.45 -13.84 7.75
N PHE A 456 19.80 -15.01 7.71
CA PHE A 456 19.86 -15.87 6.52
C PHE A 456 19.19 -15.21 5.31
N ALA A 457 18.05 -14.53 5.48
CA ALA A 457 17.40 -13.79 4.39
C ALA A 457 18.29 -12.67 3.85
N PHE A 458 18.97 -11.92 4.72
CA PHE A 458 19.92 -10.89 4.30
C PHE A 458 21.07 -11.46 3.48
N HIS A 459 21.73 -12.51 3.98
CA HIS A 459 22.85 -13.12 3.26
C HIS A 459 22.41 -13.80 1.97
N ALA A 460 21.24 -14.43 1.94
CA ALA A 460 20.67 -15.00 0.72
C ALA A 460 20.39 -13.92 -0.34
N THR A 461 19.81 -12.80 0.08
CA THR A 461 19.57 -11.65 -0.81
C THR A 461 20.88 -11.06 -1.34
N THR A 462 21.86 -10.88 -0.47
CA THR A 462 23.20 -10.38 -0.87
C THR A 462 23.87 -11.33 -1.87
N MET A 463 23.82 -12.63 -1.62
CA MET A 463 24.34 -13.65 -2.52
C MET A 463 23.61 -13.63 -3.86
N ALA A 464 22.26 -13.61 -3.85
CA ALA A 464 21.46 -13.56 -5.06
C ALA A 464 21.74 -12.30 -5.89
N ASN A 465 21.87 -11.14 -5.26
CA ASN A 465 22.22 -9.89 -5.91
C ASN A 465 23.62 -9.91 -6.54
N THR A 466 24.61 -10.46 -5.81
CA THR A 466 26.00 -10.57 -6.27
C THR A 466 26.12 -11.51 -7.48
N LEU A 467 25.40 -12.63 -7.44
CA LEU A 467 25.42 -13.65 -8.49
C LEU A 467 24.40 -13.38 -9.61
N ASN A 468 23.53 -12.40 -9.41
CA ASN A 468 22.40 -12.08 -10.29
C ASN A 468 21.50 -13.30 -10.54
N THR A 469 21.16 -14.01 -9.47
CA THR A 469 20.34 -15.22 -9.51
C THR A 469 18.95 -14.99 -8.92
N PRO A 470 17.88 -15.61 -9.42
CA PRO A 470 16.60 -15.66 -8.72
C PRO A 470 16.75 -16.45 -7.41
N ILE A 471 15.82 -16.17 -6.49
CA ILE A 471 15.73 -16.86 -5.19
C ILE A 471 14.60 -17.89 -5.25
N ILE A 472 14.89 -19.12 -4.86
CA ILE A 472 13.86 -20.15 -4.58
C ILE A 472 13.75 -20.31 -3.08
N VAL A 473 12.54 -20.24 -2.56
CA VAL A 473 12.24 -20.50 -1.15
C VAL A 473 11.05 -21.43 -1.00
N PHE A 474 11.19 -22.44 -0.13
CA PHE A 474 10.09 -23.31 0.25
C PHE A 474 9.57 -22.87 1.63
N THR A 475 8.25 -22.70 1.73
CA THR A 475 7.65 -22.16 2.95
C THR A 475 6.22 -22.68 3.15
N ARG A 476 5.86 -23.00 4.40
CA ARG A 476 4.48 -23.33 4.77
C ARG A 476 3.73 -22.10 5.27
N THR A 477 4.41 -21.21 5.98
CA THR A 477 3.79 -20.03 6.61
C THR A 477 3.96 -18.74 5.82
N GLY A 478 4.84 -18.74 4.80
CA GLY A 478 5.23 -17.54 4.07
C GLY A 478 6.35 -16.72 4.73
N SER A 479 6.67 -16.97 5.99
CA SER A 479 7.56 -16.14 6.80
C SER A 479 8.91 -15.83 6.15
N MET A 480 9.62 -16.85 5.64
CA MET A 480 10.92 -16.62 4.98
C MET A 480 10.78 -15.84 3.66
N ALA A 481 9.73 -16.08 2.87
CA ALA A 481 9.47 -15.33 1.65
C ALA A 481 9.19 -13.85 1.94
N ILE A 482 8.47 -13.56 3.02
CA ILE A 482 8.20 -12.20 3.52
C ILE A 482 9.51 -11.53 3.93
N THR A 483 10.35 -12.22 4.71
CA THR A 483 11.63 -11.67 5.17
C THR A 483 12.58 -11.41 3.99
N LEU A 484 12.63 -12.30 2.98
CA LEU A 484 13.38 -12.07 1.74
C LEU A 484 12.85 -10.87 0.96
N SER A 485 11.53 -10.74 0.84
CA SER A 485 10.88 -9.58 0.20
C SER A 485 11.27 -8.26 0.87
N HIS A 486 11.35 -8.26 2.20
CA HIS A 486 11.77 -7.09 2.98
C HIS A 486 13.17 -6.57 2.57
N TYR A 487 14.11 -7.45 2.23
CA TYR A 487 15.46 -7.08 1.77
C TYR A 487 15.53 -6.67 0.29
N ARG A 488 14.40 -6.61 -0.41
CA ARG A 488 14.29 -6.07 -1.78
C ARG A 488 15.33 -6.64 -2.76
N PRO A 489 15.43 -7.96 -2.97
CA PRO A 489 16.37 -8.51 -3.94
C PRO A 489 16.14 -7.95 -5.34
N SER A 490 17.23 -7.85 -6.11
CA SER A 490 17.16 -7.41 -7.52
C SER A 490 16.39 -8.39 -8.41
N SER A 491 16.37 -9.66 -8.02
CA SER A 491 15.73 -10.77 -8.74
C SER A 491 14.39 -11.19 -8.11
N THR A 492 13.63 -12.02 -8.83
CA THR A 492 12.36 -12.58 -8.37
C THR A 492 12.58 -13.59 -7.25
N ILE A 493 11.69 -13.59 -6.26
CA ILE A 493 11.58 -14.62 -5.22
C ILE A 493 10.48 -15.61 -5.65
N PHE A 494 10.86 -16.80 -6.07
CA PHE A 494 9.93 -17.91 -6.32
C PHE A 494 9.63 -18.60 -4.99
N ALA A 495 8.45 -18.34 -4.43
CA ALA A 495 8.03 -18.89 -3.14
C ALA A 495 7.12 -20.10 -3.35
N PHE A 496 7.67 -21.30 -3.15
CA PHE A 496 6.90 -22.54 -3.21
C PHE A 496 6.25 -22.82 -1.86
N THR A 497 4.96 -23.14 -1.91
CA THR A 497 4.17 -23.48 -0.72
C THR A 497 3.14 -24.57 -1.03
N ASN A 498 2.83 -25.40 -0.04
CA ASN A 498 1.77 -26.39 -0.10
C ASN A 498 0.48 -25.92 0.59
N GLU A 499 0.40 -24.62 0.92
CA GLU A 499 -0.74 -23.98 1.58
C GLU A 499 -1.34 -22.92 0.67
N GLU A 500 -2.57 -23.16 0.16
CA GLU A 500 -3.24 -22.24 -0.77
C GLU A 500 -3.44 -20.84 -0.17
N ARG A 501 -3.76 -20.73 1.12
CA ARG A 501 -3.91 -19.44 1.80
C ARG A 501 -2.60 -18.65 1.85
N VAL A 502 -1.48 -19.34 2.05
CA VAL A 502 -0.15 -18.71 2.06
C VAL A 502 0.19 -18.23 0.65
N LYS A 503 -0.10 -19.03 -0.39
CA LYS A 503 0.08 -18.63 -1.80
C LYS A 503 -0.68 -17.33 -2.10
N GLN A 504 -1.94 -17.25 -1.72
CA GLN A 504 -2.77 -16.05 -1.94
C GLN A 504 -2.24 -14.83 -1.20
N ARG A 505 -1.87 -14.96 0.06
CA ARG A 505 -1.31 -13.85 0.87
C ARG A 505 0.02 -13.32 0.34
N LEU A 506 0.89 -14.19 -0.11
CA LEU A 506 2.21 -13.82 -0.62
C LEU A 506 2.15 -12.97 -1.90
N VAL A 507 1.02 -12.94 -2.60
CA VAL A 507 0.83 -12.12 -3.81
C VAL A 507 1.03 -10.63 -3.54
N LEU A 508 0.75 -10.13 -2.33
CA LEU A 508 0.86 -8.71 -1.98
C LEU A 508 2.32 -8.27 -1.76
N TYR A 509 3.24 -9.19 -1.50
CA TYR A 509 4.62 -8.85 -1.15
C TYR A 509 5.50 -8.57 -2.37
N HIS A 510 6.29 -7.50 -2.29
CA HIS A 510 7.18 -7.05 -3.34
C HIS A 510 8.14 -8.16 -3.81
N GLY A 511 8.23 -8.38 -5.12
CA GLY A 511 9.15 -9.33 -5.72
C GLY A 511 8.81 -10.81 -5.53
N VAL A 512 7.82 -11.17 -4.70
CA VAL A 512 7.43 -12.55 -4.44
C VAL A 512 6.51 -13.06 -5.55
N MET A 513 6.83 -14.21 -6.11
CA MET A 513 5.97 -14.98 -7.01
C MET A 513 5.63 -16.31 -6.33
N PRO A 514 4.45 -16.41 -5.70
CA PRO A 514 4.05 -17.63 -4.99
C PRO A 514 3.59 -18.71 -5.99
N ILE A 515 4.02 -19.94 -5.75
CA ILE A 515 3.67 -21.11 -6.56
C ILE A 515 3.21 -22.21 -5.62
N PHE A 516 2.03 -22.78 -5.89
CA PHE A 516 1.54 -23.93 -5.15
C PHE A 516 2.22 -25.20 -5.63
N MET A 517 2.70 -26.00 -4.69
CA MET A 517 3.28 -27.30 -4.99
C MET A 517 3.25 -28.19 -3.75
N GLN A 518 2.79 -29.43 -3.89
CA GLN A 518 2.93 -30.42 -2.83
C GLN A 518 4.39 -30.80 -2.65
N PHE A 519 4.86 -30.83 -1.41
CA PHE A 519 6.22 -31.22 -1.08
C PHE A 519 6.30 -32.75 -0.94
N SER A 520 7.38 -33.34 -1.44
CA SER A 520 7.76 -34.72 -1.19
C SER A 520 8.50 -34.82 0.13
N ASP A 521 8.57 -36.01 0.70
CA ASP A 521 9.44 -36.30 1.85
C ASP A 521 10.93 -36.29 1.45
N ASP A 522 11.24 -36.41 0.15
CA ASP A 522 12.58 -36.21 -0.39
C ASP A 522 12.79 -34.75 -0.83
N ALA A 523 13.83 -34.15 -0.25
CA ALA A 523 14.22 -32.79 -0.55
C ALA A 523 14.68 -32.58 -1.99
N GLU A 524 15.44 -33.52 -2.53
CA GLU A 524 15.97 -33.43 -3.90
C GLU A 524 14.85 -33.60 -4.92
N GLU A 525 13.91 -34.50 -4.67
CA GLU A 525 12.71 -34.63 -5.49
C GLU A 525 11.89 -33.35 -5.50
N THR A 526 11.64 -32.78 -4.30
CA THR A 526 10.90 -31.50 -4.16
C THR A 526 11.59 -30.39 -4.94
N PHE A 527 12.91 -30.27 -4.84
CA PHE A 527 13.68 -29.26 -5.54
C PHE A 527 13.66 -29.48 -7.06
N SER A 528 13.86 -30.71 -7.52
CA SER A 528 13.84 -31.04 -8.95
C SER A 528 12.48 -30.77 -9.58
N ARG A 529 11.38 -31.08 -8.89
CA ARG A 529 10.01 -30.74 -9.32
C ARG A 529 9.81 -29.22 -9.41
N ALA A 530 10.31 -28.46 -8.43
CA ALA A 530 10.23 -27.00 -8.45
C ALA A 530 10.98 -26.40 -9.64
N LEU A 531 12.18 -26.89 -9.94
CA LEU A 531 12.95 -26.47 -11.11
C LEU A 531 12.21 -26.82 -12.41
N SER A 532 11.68 -28.02 -12.53
CA SER A 532 10.91 -28.45 -13.70
C SER A 532 9.70 -27.54 -13.94
N ILE A 533 8.98 -27.14 -12.88
CA ILE A 533 7.88 -26.18 -12.98
C ILE A 533 8.38 -24.84 -13.53
N LEU A 534 9.50 -24.31 -13.03
CA LEU A 534 10.05 -23.03 -13.48
C LEU A 534 10.53 -23.08 -14.94
N VAL A 535 11.17 -24.16 -15.34
CA VAL A 535 11.65 -24.36 -16.72
C VAL A 535 10.47 -24.51 -17.68
N ASN A 536 9.51 -25.39 -17.36
CA ASN A 536 8.33 -25.64 -18.19
C ASN A 536 7.47 -24.38 -18.40
N LYS A 537 7.44 -23.49 -17.41
CA LYS A 537 6.76 -22.19 -17.49
C LYS A 537 7.60 -21.08 -18.16
N GLY A 538 8.80 -21.39 -18.62
CA GLY A 538 9.72 -20.42 -19.22
C GLY A 538 10.17 -19.32 -18.23
N LEU A 539 10.10 -19.61 -16.93
CA LEU A 539 10.50 -18.69 -15.87
C LEU A 539 12.01 -18.71 -15.63
N MET A 540 12.63 -19.83 -15.98
CA MET A 540 14.07 -20.08 -15.93
C MET A 540 14.51 -20.94 -17.11
N LYS A 541 15.80 -20.92 -17.38
CA LYS A 541 16.44 -21.74 -18.43
C LYS A 541 17.39 -22.76 -17.81
N GLU A 542 17.54 -23.87 -18.49
CA GLU A 542 18.59 -24.83 -18.16
C GLU A 542 19.97 -24.17 -18.19
N GLY A 543 20.82 -24.55 -17.27
CA GLY A 543 22.16 -24.01 -17.12
C GLY A 543 22.23 -22.71 -16.28
N GLU A 544 21.12 -22.03 -16.02
CA GLU A 544 21.07 -20.90 -15.10
C GLU A 544 21.33 -21.33 -13.66
N HIS A 545 21.75 -20.38 -12.80
CA HIS A 545 21.93 -20.63 -11.37
C HIS A 545 20.76 -20.04 -10.58
N VAL A 546 20.46 -20.65 -9.43
CA VAL A 546 19.47 -20.18 -8.45
C VAL A 546 20.09 -20.13 -7.06
N THR A 547 19.65 -19.16 -6.27
CA THR A 547 19.91 -19.13 -4.83
C THR A 547 18.74 -19.81 -4.13
N LEU A 548 19.00 -20.97 -3.52
CA LEU A 548 18.01 -21.73 -2.75
C LEU A 548 18.10 -21.35 -1.29
N VAL A 549 16.97 -20.99 -0.69
CA VAL A 549 16.85 -20.65 0.72
C VAL A 549 15.89 -21.60 1.41
N GLN A 550 16.35 -22.19 2.49
CA GLN A 550 15.57 -23.08 3.32
C GLN A 550 15.61 -22.59 4.76
N SER A 551 14.46 -22.54 5.42
CA SER A 551 14.32 -22.08 6.80
C SER A 551 13.32 -22.95 7.55
N GLY A 552 13.69 -23.28 8.78
CA GLY A 552 12.89 -24.07 9.71
C GLY A 552 13.21 -25.56 9.72
N ALA A 553 12.90 -26.20 10.82
CA ALA A 553 12.98 -27.65 10.98
C ALA A 553 11.87 -28.33 10.13
N GLN A 554 12.15 -28.58 8.88
CA GLN A 554 11.26 -29.34 8.02
C GLN A 554 11.80 -30.76 7.90
N PRO A 555 10.95 -31.80 8.00
CA PRO A 555 11.39 -33.20 7.82
C PRO A 555 12.09 -33.45 6.48
N ILE A 556 11.77 -32.62 5.48
CA ILE A 556 12.29 -32.68 4.12
C ILE A 556 13.77 -32.32 4.00
N TRP A 557 14.37 -31.58 4.98
CA TRP A 557 15.66 -30.97 4.71
C TRP A 557 16.84 -31.52 5.50
N ARG A 558 16.68 -32.04 6.60
CA ARG A 558 17.55 -32.71 7.59
C ARG A 558 17.08 -32.36 8.99
N VAL A 559 16.92 -33.34 9.81
CA VAL A 559 16.42 -33.21 11.20
C VAL A 559 17.27 -32.24 12.03
N GLU A 560 18.54 -32.06 11.69
CA GLU A 560 19.52 -31.31 12.49
C GLU A 560 19.81 -29.90 12.01
N SER A 561 19.27 -29.47 10.84
CA SER A 561 19.60 -28.16 10.26
C SER A 561 18.38 -27.27 10.10
N THR A 562 18.46 -26.09 10.69
CA THR A 562 17.35 -25.13 10.71
C THR A 562 17.36 -24.13 9.55
N HIS A 563 18.52 -23.86 8.93
CA HIS A 563 18.65 -22.85 7.87
C HIS A 563 19.79 -23.22 6.91
N HIS A 564 19.51 -23.07 5.60
CA HIS A 564 20.50 -23.29 4.54
C HIS A 564 20.38 -22.25 3.44
N ILE A 565 21.52 -21.85 2.87
CA ILE A 565 21.61 -21.12 1.62
C ILE A 565 22.52 -21.92 0.70
N GLN A 566 22.04 -22.18 -0.51
CA GLN A 566 22.79 -22.92 -1.54
C GLN A 566 22.68 -22.18 -2.87
N VAL A 567 23.74 -22.26 -3.67
CA VAL A 567 23.67 -21.89 -5.09
C VAL A 567 23.64 -23.18 -5.89
N ARG A 568 22.62 -23.35 -6.72
CA ARG A 568 22.44 -24.55 -7.51
C ARG A 568 22.27 -24.21 -8.98
N LYS A 569 22.77 -25.08 -9.85
CA LYS A 569 22.59 -24.98 -11.29
C LYS A 569 21.30 -25.70 -11.68
N VAL A 570 20.49 -25.07 -12.54
CA VAL A 570 19.32 -25.71 -13.14
C VAL A 570 19.78 -26.81 -14.08
N GLN A 571 19.48 -28.04 -13.75
CA GLN A 571 19.73 -29.19 -14.59
C GLN A 571 18.47 -29.44 -15.42
N GLY A 572 18.66 -29.85 -16.68
CA GLY A 572 17.58 -30.29 -17.56
C GLY A 572 17.08 -31.69 -17.23
#